data_ef179c4e13707fa131000ae743ff78d1
#
_entry.id   ef179c4e13707fa131000ae743ff78d1
#
_cell.length_a   1.000
_cell.length_b   1.000
_cell.length_c   1.000
_cell.angle_alpha   90.00
_cell.angle_beta   90.00
_cell.angle_gamma   90.00
#
_symmetry.space_group_name_H-M   'P 1'
#
loop_
_entity.id
_entity.type
_entity.pdbx_description
1 polymer ?
#
loop_
_entity_poly.entity_id
_entity_poly.type
_entity_poly.pdbx_seq_one_letter_code
_entity_poly.pdbx_strand_id
1 'polypeptide(L)'
;MRSLSWDNNYCICNNVIIFYKNETSKLSKKTVFQFDLSTDMAATKVGPGDSFDVKPVIYNDATEEMYVFIQVDMPTTADGILYSFDVDDEWCVVSEDDGTVVYAYGSTEMTILAPGDSTSALTNQMTMKSISNAEYAAIDDINITITGYAMGTEDMSTNPVDAWNECKTIGDIQ
;
A
#
# COMPACT_ATOMS: atom_id res chain seq x y z
N MET A 1 29.93 -13.35 -6.18
CA MET A 1 28.62 -13.19 -5.56
C MET A 1 28.83 -12.71 -4.12
N ARG A 2 28.55 -11.46 -3.84
CA ARG A 2 28.55 -10.98 -2.44
C ARG A 2 27.14 -11.20 -1.91
N SER A 3 27.03 -12.09 -0.93
CA SER A 3 25.85 -12.17 -0.06
C SER A 3 25.70 -10.80 0.58
N LEU A 4 24.57 -10.12 0.30
CA LEU A 4 24.16 -8.95 1.07
C LEU A 4 23.63 -9.51 2.39
N SER A 5 24.47 -9.45 3.41
CA SER A 5 24.03 -9.59 4.79
C SER A 5 23.20 -8.35 5.11
N TRP A 6 21.94 -8.53 5.46
CA TRP A 6 21.09 -7.48 5.98
C TRP A 6 21.57 -7.16 7.40
N ASP A 7 22.07 -5.95 7.60
CA ASP A 7 22.03 -5.38 8.95
C ASP A 7 20.55 -5.17 9.28
N ASN A 8 20.06 -5.79 10.33
CA ASN A 8 18.67 -6.03 10.71
C ASN A 8 17.79 -4.78 10.96
N ASN A 9 18.06 -3.64 10.35
CA ASN A 9 17.42 -2.36 10.64
C ASN A 9 17.09 -1.54 9.38
N TYR A 10 16.56 -2.15 8.32
CA TYR A 10 16.11 -1.39 7.15
C TYR A 10 14.62 -1.56 6.91
N CYS A 11 13.90 -0.42 6.82
CA CYS A 11 12.59 -0.35 6.21
C CYS A 11 12.78 0.04 4.74
N ILE A 12 12.18 -0.71 3.81
CA ILE A 12 12.30 -0.49 2.37
C ILE A 12 10.93 -0.15 1.81
N CYS A 13 10.89 0.85 0.93
CA CYS A 13 9.66 1.35 0.34
C CYS A 13 9.67 1.21 -1.18
N ASN A 14 8.55 0.76 -1.74
CA ASN A 14 8.27 0.73 -3.18
C ASN A 14 6.95 1.45 -3.47
N ASN A 15 6.99 2.50 -4.29
CA ASN A 15 5.83 3.32 -4.61
C ASN A 15 5.23 2.95 -5.96
N VAL A 16 3.91 2.85 -6.02
CA VAL A 16 3.15 2.74 -7.26
C VAL A 16 2.03 3.78 -7.25
N ILE A 17 2.01 4.65 -8.26
CA ILE A 17 0.96 5.64 -8.48
C ILE A 17 -0.05 5.05 -9.46
N ILE A 18 -1.32 4.98 -9.09
CA ILE A 18 -2.35 4.25 -9.83
C ILE A 18 -3.14 5.13 -10.80
N PHE A 19 -3.28 6.44 -10.55
CA PHE A 19 -4.11 7.30 -11.39
C PHE A 19 -3.53 8.69 -11.66
N TYR A 20 -3.75 9.15 -12.89
CA TYR A 20 -3.59 10.54 -13.31
C TYR A 20 -4.87 11.05 -13.99
N LYS A 21 -5.23 12.29 -13.71
CA LYS A 21 -6.25 13.02 -14.48
C LYS A 21 -5.79 13.25 -15.93
N ASN A 22 -4.46 13.15 -16.18
CA ASN A 22 -3.81 13.18 -17.48
C ASN A 22 -2.59 12.25 -17.48
N GLU A 23 -2.70 11.16 -18.24
CA GLU A 23 -1.68 10.25 -18.78
C GLU A 23 -0.28 10.25 -18.14
N THR A 24 0.05 9.23 -17.41
CA THR A 24 1.27 8.38 -17.48
C THR A 24 1.53 7.64 -16.17
N SER A 25 1.53 6.32 -16.21
CA SER A 25 1.98 5.45 -15.13
C SER A 25 3.52 5.47 -15.03
N LYS A 26 4.07 5.76 -13.86
CA LYS A 26 5.51 5.56 -13.58
C LYS A 26 5.69 4.44 -12.58
N LEU A 27 6.24 3.33 -13.04
CA LEU A 27 6.77 2.26 -12.20
C LEU A 27 8.20 2.61 -11.81
N SER A 28 8.51 2.72 -10.51
CA SER A 28 9.88 2.78 -10.02
C SER A 28 10.21 1.49 -9.28
N LYS A 29 11.20 0.77 -9.74
CA LYS A 29 11.60 -0.54 -9.22
C LYS A 29 12.90 -0.43 -8.42
N LYS A 30 12.89 -0.81 -7.14
CA LYS A 30 14.10 -1.18 -6.41
C LYS A 30 13.83 -2.45 -5.59
N THR A 31 14.68 -3.43 -5.79
CA THR A 31 14.49 -4.86 -5.62
C THR A 31 14.87 -5.34 -4.23
N VAL A 32 13.89 -5.56 -3.35
CA VAL A 32 14.01 -6.49 -2.23
C VAL A 32 12.71 -7.24 -1.98
N PHE A 33 11.60 -6.67 -2.35
CA PHE A 33 10.31 -7.34 -2.47
C PHE A 33 9.65 -6.89 -3.77
N GLN A 34 8.82 -7.74 -4.34
CA GLN A 34 8.00 -7.35 -5.48
C GLN A 34 6.65 -6.90 -4.94
N PHE A 35 6.29 -5.68 -5.29
CA PHE A 35 4.94 -5.19 -5.11
C PHE A 35 4.22 -5.36 -6.45
N ASP A 36 3.30 -6.30 -6.51
CA ASP A 36 2.50 -6.55 -7.70
C ASP A 36 1.14 -5.90 -7.52
N LEU A 37 0.83 -4.99 -8.44
CA LEU A 37 -0.50 -4.47 -8.65
C LEU A 37 -1.00 -5.11 -9.94
N SER A 38 -1.67 -6.23 -9.85
CA SER A 38 -2.41 -6.76 -10.99
C SER A 38 -3.61 -5.84 -11.25
N THR A 39 -3.35 -4.78 -11.99
CA THR A 39 -4.41 -3.92 -12.51
C THR A 39 -4.51 -4.18 -14.01
N ASP A 40 -5.65 -4.63 -14.47
CA ASP A 40 -5.99 -4.65 -15.88
C ASP A 40 -6.39 -3.23 -16.34
N MET A 41 -5.60 -2.23 -15.87
CA MET A 41 -5.90 -0.83 -15.99
C MET A 41 -5.09 -0.18 -17.11
N ALA A 42 -5.40 -0.56 -18.33
CA ALA A 42 -5.12 0.30 -19.46
C ALA A 42 -6.07 1.52 -19.37
N ALA A 43 -5.56 2.65 -18.83
CA ALA A 43 -6.15 3.99 -18.96
C ALA A 43 -7.69 4.07 -18.81
N THR A 44 -8.27 3.48 -17.79
CA THR A 44 -9.69 3.62 -17.53
C THR A 44 -9.93 4.98 -16.88
N LYS A 45 -10.75 5.81 -17.52
CA LYS A 45 -11.24 7.04 -16.89
C LYS A 45 -12.21 6.64 -15.78
N VAL A 46 -11.81 6.82 -14.53
CA VAL A 46 -12.67 6.60 -13.37
C VAL A 46 -13.50 7.86 -13.13
N GLY A 47 -14.79 7.68 -12.99
CA GLY A 47 -15.75 8.73 -12.66
C GLY A 47 -16.52 8.44 -11.38
N PRO A 48 -17.32 9.42 -10.88
CA PRO A 48 -18.12 9.24 -9.69
C PRO A 48 -19.01 8.01 -9.74
N GLY A 49 -18.88 7.12 -8.76
CA GLY A 49 -19.63 5.86 -8.67
C GLY A 49 -19.02 4.69 -9.43
N ASP A 50 -17.94 4.89 -10.17
CA ASP A 50 -17.27 3.80 -10.87
C ASP A 50 -16.44 2.95 -9.90
N SER A 51 -16.42 1.65 -10.15
CA SER A 51 -15.54 0.69 -9.48
C SER A 51 -14.49 0.17 -10.45
N PHE A 52 -13.31 -0.14 -9.92
CA PHE A 52 -12.20 -0.67 -10.70
C PHE A 52 -11.43 -1.72 -9.90
N ASP A 53 -10.91 -2.70 -10.60
CA ASP A 53 -10.14 -3.77 -9.99
C ASP A 53 -8.74 -3.26 -9.62
N VAL A 54 -8.33 -3.54 -8.39
CA VAL A 54 -6.98 -3.29 -7.88
C VAL A 54 -6.64 -4.33 -6.85
N LYS A 55 -5.49 -4.99 -7.00
CA LYS A 55 -5.07 -6.11 -6.15
C LYS A 55 -3.64 -5.90 -5.67
N PRO A 56 -3.41 -5.07 -4.64
CA PRO A 56 -2.09 -4.88 -4.09
C PRO A 56 -1.64 -6.14 -3.34
N VAL A 57 -0.52 -6.71 -3.77
CA VAL A 57 0.09 -7.92 -3.20
C VAL A 57 1.58 -7.66 -3.00
N ILE A 58 2.14 -8.09 -1.89
CA ILE A 58 3.58 -8.06 -1.64
C ILE A 58 4.10 -9.50 -1.75
N TYR A 59 5.15 -9.67 -2.54
CA TYR A 59 5.88 -10.92 -2.70
C TYR A 59 7.28 -10.77 -2.07
N ASN A 60 7.65 -11.72 -1.20
CA ASN A 60 8.97 -11.74 -0.58
C ASN A 60 9.99 -12.42 -1.52
N ASP A 61 10.73 -11.61 -2.27
CA ASP A 61 11.84 -12.07 -3.13
C ASP A 61 13.20 -12.02 -2.40
N ALA A 62 13.20 -11.74 -1.09
CA ALA A 62 14.39 -11.79 -0.26
C ALA A 62 14.69 -13.22 0.21
N THR A 63 15.81 -13.39 0.92
CA THR A 63 16.22 -14.66 1.53
C THR A 63 15.83 -14.78 2.99
N GLU A 64 15.20 -13.74 3.55
CA GLU A 64 14.89 -13.62 4.98
C GLU A 64 13.40 -13.34 5.17
N GLU A 65 12.90 -13.67 6.34
CA GLU A 65 11.54 -13.37 6.78
C GLU A 65 11.33 -11.87 6.96
N MET A 66 10.12 -11.38 6.65
CA MET A 66 9.80 -9.97 6.78
C MET A 66 8.40 -9.72 7.33
N TYR A 67 8.22 -8.56 7.95
CA TYR A 67 6.93 -7.92 8.17
C TYR A 67 6.67 -6.91 7.05
N VAL A 68 5.43 -6.82 6.61
CA VAL A 68 5.08 -5.97 5.47
C VAL A 68 3.87 -5.09 5.77
N PHE A 69 3.86 -3.92 5.14
CA PHE A 69 2.80 -2.92 5.26
C PHE A 69 2.46 -2.36 3.88
N ILE A 70 1.22 -1.91 3.74
CA ILE A 70 0.75 -1.17 2.57
C ILE A 70 0.15 0.15 3.05
N GLN A 71 0.67 1.25 2.54
CA GLN A 71 0.08 2.58 2.68
C GLN A 71 -0.74 2.90 1.45
N VAL A 72 -1.93 3.42 1.66
CA VAL A 72 -2.82 3.91 0.60
C VAL A 72 -3.09 5.38 0.85
N ASP A 73 -2.59 6.23 -0.04
CA ASP A 73 -2.86 7.67 -0.02
C ASP A 73 -3.98 7.96 -1.00
N MET A 74 -5.09 8.47 -0.50
CA MET A 74 -6.30 8.75 -1.25
C MET A 74 -6.68 10.22 -1.13
N PRO A 75 -7.12 10.86 -2.22
CA PRO A 75 -7.59 12.23 -2.16
C PRO A 75 -8.82 12.34 -1.26
N THR A 76 -8.89 13.45 -0.53
CA THR A 76 -9.99 13.81 0.35
C THR A 76 -10.83 14.91 -0.27
N THR A 77 -12.10 14.96 0.11
CA THR A 77 -13.06 16.01 -0.21
C THR A 77 -13.62 16.59 1.08
N ALA A 78 -14.48 17.59 0.99
CA ALA A 78 -15.19 18.11 2.17
C ALA A 78 -15.99 17.03 2.91
N ASP A 79 -16.40 15.98 2.20
CA ASP A 79 -17.16 14.84 2.74
C ASP A 79 -16.29 13.62 3.08
N GLY A 80 -14.96 13.81 3.20
CA GLY A 80 -13.98 12.81 3.57
C GLY A 80 -13.30 12.13 2.37
N ILE A 81 -12.74 10.94 2.57
CA ILE A 81 -11.97 10.19 1.56
C ILE A 81 -12.82 9.91 0.32
N LEU A 82 -12.24 10.15 -0.86
CA LEU A 82 -12.93 10.04 -2.16
C LEU A 82 -13.20 8.59 -2.59
N TYR A 83 -12.40 7.65 -2.12
CA TYR A 83 -12.51 6.23 -2.48
C TYR A 83 -12.89 5.37 -1.28
N SER A 84 -13.49 4.22 -1.56
CA SER A 84 -13.77 3.16 -0.58
C SER A 84 -13.41 1.80 -1.15
N PHE A 85 -13.05 0.87 -0.27
CA PHE A 85 -12.81 -0.53 -0.60
C PHE A 85 -12.96 -1.41 0.62
N ASP A 86 -13.21 -2.70 0.40
CA ASP A 86 -13.23 -3.71 1.44
C ASP A 86 -11.80 -4.25 1.63
N VAL A 87 -11.33 -4.23 2.85
CA VAL A 87 -10.02 -4.75 3.24
C VAL A 87 -10.15 -6.24 3.53
N ASP A 88 -9.22 -7.03 3.00
CA ASP A 88 -9.11 -8.46 3.31
C ASP A 88 -8.80 -8.65 4.80
N ASP A 89 -9.34 -9.70 5.42
CA ASP A 89 -9.28 -9.96 6.86
C ASP A 89 -7.89 -10.39 7.36
N GLU A 90 -6.95 -10.67 6.46
CA GLU A 90 -5.53 -10.84 6.78
C GLU A 90 -4.76 -9.53 6.96
N TRP A 91 -5.43 -8.39 6.76
CA TRP A 91 -4.84 -7.05 6.93
C TRP A 91 -5.55 -6.26 8.03
N CYS A 92 -4.80 -5.52 8.83
CA CYS A 92 -5.36 -4.62 9.85
C CYS A 92 -4.85 -3.18 9.67
N VAL A 93 -5.69 -2.21 10.03
CA VAL A 93 -5.30 -0.79 10.03
C VAL A 93 -4.36 -0.50 11.20
N VAL A 94 -3.23 0.15 10.94
CA VAL A 94 -2.24 0.55 11.96
C VAL A 94 -2.05 2.06 12.06
N SER A 95 -2.44 2.80 11.03
CA SER A 95 -2.41 4.27 11.01
C SER A 95 -3.47 4.80 10.06
N GLU A 96 -4.12 5.90 10.43
CA GLU A 96 -5.06 6.62 9.57
C GLU A 96 -4.93 8.13 9.85
N ASP A 97 -4.66 8.91 8.79
CA ASP A 97 -4.52 10.35 8.86
C ASP A 97 -4.82 10.98 7.49
N ASP A 98 -5.78 11.91 7.45
CA ASP A 98 -6.16 12.78 6.30
C ASP A 98 -6.04 12.14 4.90
N GLY A 99 -6.69 10.98 4.72
CA GLY A 99 -6.70 10.25 3.44
C GLY A 99 -5.55 9.26 3.28
N THR A 100 -4.58 9.24 4.17
CA THR A 100 -3.53 8.24 4.25
C THR A 100 -3.92 7.14 5.22
N VAL A 101 -3.98 5.89 4.76
CA VAL A 101 -4.25 4.73 5.61
C VAL A 101 -3.14 3.71 5.45
N VAL A 102 -2.62 3.20 6.56
CA VAL A 102 -1.59 2.16 6.56
C VAL A 102 -2.17 0.87 7.11
N TYR A 103 -1.93 -0.19 6.37
CA TYR A 103 -2.33 -1.55 6.70
C TYR A 103 -1.10 -2.40 6.97
N ALA A 104 -1.16 -3.22 8.01
CA ALA A 104 -0.16 -4.25 8.30
C ALA A 104 -0.69 -5.63 7.90
N TYR A 105 0.18 -6.48 7.38
CA TYR A 105 -0.16 -7.87 7.12
C TYR A 105 -0.16 -8.65 8.42
N GLY A 106 -1.36 -9.01 8.87
CA GLY A 106 -1.66 -9.60 10.16
C GLY A 106 -2.96 -9.05 10.73
N SER A 107 -3.40 -9.57 11.86
CA SER A 107 -4.62 -9.13 12.54
C SER A 107 -4.30 -8.54 13.93
N THR A 108 -4.23 -9.37 14.96
CA THR A 108 -3.82 -8.97 16.32
C THR A 108 -2.30 -8.98 16.49
N GLU A 109 -1.61 -9.74 15.66
CA GLU A 109 -0.15 -9.83 15.57
C GLU A 109 0.26 -9.76 14.11
N MET A 110 1.50 -9.32 13.85
CA MET A 110 2.10 -9.34 12.53
C MET A 110 2.22 -10.76 12.00
N THR A 111 1.87 -10.96 10.75
CA THR A 111 2.11 -12.21 10.04
C THR A 111 3.48 -12.16 9.36
N ILE A 112 4.30 -13.18 9.60
CA ILE A 112 5.60 -13.31 8.95
C ILE A 112 5.39 -13.71 7.49
N LEU A 113 6.00 -12.96 6.58
CA LEU A 113 6.07 -13.32 5.18
C LEU A 113 7.40 -14.02 4.90
N ALA A 114 7.36 -15.33 4.72
CA ALA A 114 8.56 -16.14 4.47
C ALA A 114 9.13 -15.90 3.06
N PRO A 115 10.42 -16.18 2.83
CA PRO A 115 11.02 -16.14 1.49
C PRO A 115 10.24 -16.98 0.47
N GLY A 116 9.89 -16.38 -0.65
CA GLY A 116 9.14 -17.00 -1.72
C GLY A 116 7.61 -16.97 -1.57
N ASP A 117 7.11 -16.46 -0.43
CA ASP A 117 5.67 -16.32 -0.19
C ASP A 117 5.14 -14.95 -0.65
N SER A 118 3.83 -14.85 -0.77
CA SER A 118 3.10 -13.61 -1.06
C SER A 118 1.98 -13.39 -0.05
N THR A 119 1.63 -12.14 0.20
CA THR A 119 0.43 -11.79 0.97
C THR A 119 -0.84 -12.13 0.19
N SER A 120 -1.99 -12.17 0.88
CA SER A 120 -3.26 -11.93 0.21
C SER A 120 -3.28 -10.50 -0.39
N ALA A 121 -4.16 -10.27 -1.36
CA ALA A 121 -4.40 -8.91 -1.85
C ALA A 121 -5.05 -8.08 -0.75
N LEU A 122 -4.58 -6.84 -0.52
CA LEU A 122 -5.19 -5.91 0.44
C LEU A 122 -6.67 -5.70 0.15
N THR A 123 -7.01 -5.60 -1.13
CA THR A 123 -8.38 -5.49 -1.65
C THR A 123 -8.42 -6.05 -3.06
N ASN A 124 -9.62 -6.31 -3.57
CA ASN A 124 -9.81 -6.73 -4.96
C ASN A 124 -10.37 -5.60 -5.84
N GLN A 125 -11.01 -4.60 -5.23
CA GLN A 125 -11.70 -3.54 -5.95
C GLN A 125 -11.75 -2.27 -5.12
N MET A 126 -11.62 -1.12 -5.78
CA MET A 126 -11.88 0.19 -5.21
C MET A 126 -13.05 0.85 -5.94
N THR A 127 -13.81 1.68 -5.21
CA THR A 127 -14.96 2.42 -5.74
C THR A 127 -14.80 3.90 -5.45
N MET A 128 -14.92 4.73 -6.47
CA MET A 128 -15.00 6.17 -6.31
C MET A 128 -16.38 6.56 -5.77
N LYS A 129 -16.45 7.42 -4.76
CA LYS A 129 -17.74 7.91 -4.24
C LYS A 129 -18.57 8.56 -5.33
N SER A 130 -19.88 8.38 -5.24
CA SER A 130 -20.83 9.11 -6.07
C SER A 130 -20.88 10.57 -5.59
N ILE A 131 -20.31 11.46 -6.36
CA ILE A 131 -20.31 12.92 -6.14
C ILE A 131 -20.93 13.62 -7.35
N SER A 132 -21.36 14.86 -7.18
CA SER A 132 -21.93 15.63 -8.30
C SER A 132 -20.86 15.97 -9.36
N ASN A 133 -21.28 16.21 -10.59
CA ASN A 133 -20.37 16.65 -11.66
C ASN A 133 -19.65 17.97 -11.32
N ALA A 134 -20.28 18.84 -10.55
CA ALA A 134 -19.67 20.10 -10.11
C ALA A 134 -18.56 19.85 -9.09
N GLU A 135 -18.78 18.97 -8.13
CA GLU A 135 -17.78 18.55 -7.16
C GLU A 135 -16.61 17.83 -7.84
N TYR A 136 -16.92 16.88 -8.74
CA TYR A 136 -15.90 16.17 -9.50
C TYR A 136 -15.02 17.11 -10.33
N ALA A 137 -15.63 18.12 -10.95
CA ALA A 137 -14.90 19.13 -11.73
C ALA A 137 -14.01 20.04 -10.86
N ALA A 138 -14.36 20.21 -9.58
CA ALA A 138 -13.61 21.03 -8.62
C ALA A 138 -12.44 20.28 -7.96
N ILE A 139 -12.35 18.96 -8.11
CA ILE A 139 -11.25 18.16 -7.57
C ILE A 139 -10.03 18.30 -8.49
N ASP A 140 -8.94 18.83 -7.96
CA ASP A 140 -7.70 19.02 -8.70
C ASP A 140 -6.94 17.71 -8.92
N ASP A 141 -6.99 16.80 -7.95
CA ASP A 141 -6.27 15.53 -7.94
C ASP A 141 -7.17 14.38 -7.49
N ILE A 142 -7.26 13.34 -8.32
CA ILE A 142 -7.96 12.08 -8.02
C ILE A 142 -7.01 10.88 -7.91
N ASN A 143 -5.70 11.14 -7.81
CA ASN A 143 -4.69 10.09 -7.78
C ASN A 143 -4.76 9.29 -6.48
N ILE A 144 -4.62 7.99 -6.60
CA ILE A 144 -4.35 7.08 -5.48
C ILE A 144 -2.88 6.67 -5.57
N THR A 145 -2.16 6.78 -4.46
CA THR A 145 -0.81 6.25 -4.35
C THR A 145 -0.83 5.06 -3.41
N ILE A 146 -0.29 3.93 -3.84
CA ILE A 146 -0.13 2.75 -3.00
C ILE A 146 1.37 2.48 -2.84
N THR A 147 1.80 2.40 -1.58
CA THR A 147 3.21 2.20 -1.22
C THR A 147 3.34 0.95 -0.37
N GLY A 148 4.21 0.03 -0.78
CA GLY A 148 4.57 -1.14 0.02
C GLY A 148 5.82 -0.87 0.86
N TYR A 149 5.82 -1.34 2.09
CA TYR A 149 6.95 -1.32 3.00
C TYR A 149 7.24 -2.73 3.49
N ALA A 150 8.52 -3.02 3.72
CA ALA A 150 8.97 -4.26 4.33
C ALA A 150 10.11 -4.00 5.32
N MET A 151 10.14 -4.75 6.39
CA MET A 151 11.24 -4.75 7.37
C MET A 151 11.55 -6.18 7.83
N GLY A 152 12.78 -6.42 8.29
CA GLY A 152 13.14 -7.69 8.92
C GLY A 152 12.34 -7.94 10.20
N THR A 153 12.26 -9.19 10.62
CA THR A 153 11.48 -9.59 11.81
C THR A 153 12.31 -9.65 13.10
N GLU A 154 13.64 -9.65 12.99
CA GLU A 154 14.53 -9.83 14.13
C GLU A 154 14.46 -8.62 15.08
N ASP A 155 14.20 -8.90 16.35
CA ASP A 155 14.04 -7.90 17.43
C ASP A 155 12.88 -6.88 17.23
N MET A 156 11.96 -7.15 16.29
CA MET A 156 10.81 -6.29 16.02
C MET A 156 9.58 -6.70 16.81
N SER A 157 8.72 -5.72 17.10
CA SER A 157 7.44 -5.97 17.76
C SER A 157 6.52 -6.84 16.90
N THR A 158 5.82 -7.79 17.52
CA THR A 158 4.74 -8.53 16.85
C THR A 158 3.42 -7.77 16.88
N ASN A 159 3.30 -6.69 17.66
CA ASN A 159 2.12 -5.82 17.63
C ASN A 159 2.16 -4.96 16.37
N PRO A 160 1.10 -4.96 15.51
CA PRO A 160 1.13 -4.28 14.23
C PRO A 160 1.37 -2.76 14.31
N VAL A 161 0.80 -2.09 15.32
CA VAL A 161 0.96 -0.63 15.49
C VAL A 161 2.39 -0.29 15.93
N ASP A 162 2.95 -1.07 16.87
CA ASP A 162 4.31 -0.88 17.35
C ASP A 162 5.31 -1.19 16.23
N ALA A 163 5.11 -2.28 15.49
CA ALA A 163 5.92 -2.64 14.33
C ALA A 163 5.92 -1.55 13.26
N TRP A 164 4.78 -0.92 12.99
CA TRP A 164 4.72 0.22 12.07
C TRP A 164 5.51 1.43 12.58
N ASN A 165 5.41 1.75 13.88
CA ASN A 165 6.18 2.84 14.47
C ASN A 165 7.69 2.58 14.43
N GLU A 166 8.13 1.34 14.62
CA GLU A 166 9.52 0.91 14.44
C GLU A 166 9.94 1.06 12.98
N CYS A 167 9.13 0.59 12.02
CA CYS A 167 9.37 0.73 10.59
C CYS A 167 9.55 2.20 10.19
N LYS A 168 8.68 3.10 10.66
CA LYS A 168 8.82 4.55 10.40
C LYS A 168 10.14 5.10 10.92
N THR A 169 10.54 4.70 12.13
CA THR A 169 11.76 5.19 12.78
C THR A 169 13.01 4.73 12.01
N ILE A 170 13.04 3.46 11.58
CA ILE A 170 14.15 2.88 10.83
C ILE A 170 14.24 3.47 9.42
N GLY A 171 13.09 3.64 8.75
CA GLY A 171 13.01 4.12 7.38
C GLY A 171 13.08 5.63 7.21
N ASP A 172 13.14 6.42 8.31
CA ASP A 172 13.03 7.89 8.30
C ASP A 172 11.79 8.36 7.52
N ILE A 173 10.67 7.62 7.70
CA ILE A 173 9.39 7.87 7.04
C ILE A 173 8.64 8.93 7.84
N GLN A 174 8.31 10.06 7.19
CA GLN A 174 7.54 11.16 7.77
C GLN A 174 6.05 10.97 7.58
#